data_3669ad5b37c7886f9f0ff7716980057e
#
_entry.id   3669ad5b37c7886f9f0ff7716980057e
#
_cell.length_a   1.000
_cell.length_b   1.000
_cell.length_c   1.000
_cell.angle_alpha   90.00
_cell.angle_beta   90.00
_cell.angle_gamma   90.00
#
_symmetry.space_group_name_H-M   'P 1'
#
loop_
_entity.id
_entity.type
_entity.pdbx_description
1 polymer ?
#
loop_
_entity_poly.entity_id
_entity_poly.type
_entity_poly.pdbx_seq_one_letter_code
_entity_poly.pdbx_strand_id
1 'polypeptide(L)'
;MKKLIVTFAAVALLGAGSAISAQQSSAVQADIDAFQNHFKSKFPNLSLNDFSKGPYAMNEDKFMQFEAVMEMPPFEDLRDAGEKAWNTPFANGKTFSSCFSGGDETLRVQYPRWNSTSGKVETLEKAVLNCNKANGGKKMKSGKGKLAHITSYLTTLAEGQVINVIVPEGDAKALAAYNQGKNEFYAKRGQLNLSCANCHIDSAGKRIRGNTLSPALGHITHFPVWRGKWAKKKGDGFGTIQRRYGGCNKQVRAKPRKRHQSEYTNLEFFHTAMSNGMEISGTEYRE
;
A
#
# COMPACT_ATOMS: atom_id res chain seq x y z
N MET A 1 77.61 14.62 0.22
CA MET A 1 76.60 13.56 0.36
C MET A 1 75.22 14.22 0.42
N LYS A 2 74.50 14.29 -0.71
CA LYS A 2 73.15 14.88 -0.81
C LYS A 2 72.12 13.78 -0.62
N LYS A 3 71.32 13.86 0.46
CA LYS A 3 70.24 12.92 0.69
C LYS A 3 68.98 13.33 -0.16
N LEU A 4 68.57 12.45 -1.02
CA LEU A 4 67.33 12.58 -1.82
C LEU A 4 66.15 12.13 -0.94
N ILE A 5 65.21 13.02 -0.66
CA ILE A 5 63.96 12.70 0.03
C ILE A 5 62.93 12.45 -1.06
N VAL A 6 62.49 11.20 -1.18
CA VAL A 6 61.40 10.79 -2.06
C VAL A 6 60.10 10.88 -1.27
N THR A 7 59.24 11.83 -1.63
CA THR A 7 57.92 12.00 -1.01
C THR A 7 56.93 11.15 -1.81
N PHE A 8 56.39 10.10 -1.21
CA PHE A 8 55.27 9.34 -1.76
C PHE A 8 53.96 10.09 -1.52
N ALA A 9 53.36 10.59 -2.58
CA ALA A 9 52.00 11.10 -2.55
C ALA A 9 51.01 9.93 -2.68
N ALA A 10 50.29 9.62 -1.60
CA ALA A 10 49.22 8.66 -1.62
C ALA A 10 47.97 9.33 -2.24
N VAL A 11 47.61 8.92 -3.46
CA VAL A 11 46.34 9.31 -4.09
C VAL A 11 45.23 8.44 -3.48
N ALA A 12 44.44 9.03 -2.61
CA ALA A 12 43.23 8.42 -2.10
C ALA A 12 42.12 8.52 -3.21
N LEU A 13 41.86 7.44 -3.91
CA LEU A 13 40.68 7.31 -4.78
C LEU A 13 39.44 7.24 -3.89
N LEU A 14 38.77 8.37 -3.68
CA LEU A 14 37.42 8.44 -3.16
C LEU A 14 36.48 7.88 -4.24
N GLY A 15 36.20 6.60 -4.14
CA GLY A 15 35.10 5.97 -4.92
C GLY A 15 33.75 6.52 -4.46
N ALA A 16 33.26 7.57 -5.12
CA ALA A 16 31.87 7.97 -5.00
C ALA A 16 31.01 6.86 -5.61
N GLY A 17 30.58 5.93 -4.79
CA GLY A 17 29.55 4.95 -5.16
C GLY A 17 28.25 5.70 -5.42
N SER A 18 27.98 6.05 -6.68
CA SER A 18 26.68 6.51 -7.09
C SER A 18 25.67 5.40 -6.78
N ALA A 19 24.78 5.64 -5.83
CA ALA A 19 23.62 4.79 -5.62
C ALA A 19 22.80 4.84 -6.91
N ILE A 20 22.93 3.82 -7.77
CA ILE A 20 22.11 3.66 -8.95
C ILE A 20 20.69 3.43 -8.41
N SER A 21 19.81 4.43 -8.52
CA SER A 21 18.40 4.25 -8.24
C SER A 21 17.88 3.18 -9.20
N ALA A 22 17.19 2.16 -8.65
CA ALA A 22 16.64 1.10 -9.48
C ALA A 22 15.68 1.71 -10.50
N GLN A 23 15.93 1.46 -11.79
CA GLN A 23 15.06 1.90 -12.87
C GLN A 23 13.82 1.01 -12.92
N GLN A 24 12.66 1.61 -13.18
CA GLN A 24 11.41 0.88 -13.38
C GLN A 24 11.48 0.00 -14.62
N SER A 25 10.98 -1.22 -14.51
CA SER A 25 10.83 -2.13 -15.67
C SER A 25 9.95 -1.49 -16.74
N SER A 26 10.45 -1.48 -17.97
CA SER A 26 9.75 -0.93 -19.15
C SER A 26 8.40 -1.62 -19.39
N ALA A 27 8.33 -2.94 -19.20
CA ALA A 27 7.10 -3.70 -19.32
C ALA A 27 6.08 -3.31 -18.23
N VAL A 28 6.55 -3.06 -16.99
CA VAL A 28 5.68 -2.63 -15.89
C VAL A 28 5.22 -1.20 -16.10
N GLN A 29 6.07 -0.31 -16.61
CA GLN A 29 5.67 1.05 -16.95
C GLN A 29 4.57 1.07 -18.02
N ALA A 30 4.69 0.24 -19.06
CA ALA A 30 3.66 0.10 -20.07
C ALA A 30 2.31 -0.39 -19.51
N ASP A 31 2.35 -1.31 -18.54
CA ASP A 31 1.14 -1.76 -17.82
C ASP A 31 0.50 -0.63 -17.00
N ILE A 32 1.31 0.18 -16.30
CA ILE A 32 0.85 1.34 -15.52
C ILE A 32 0.16 2.34 -16.45
N ASP A 33 0.81 2.70 -17.54
CA ASP A 33 0.29 3.66 -18.52
C ASP A 33 -1.03 3.17 -19.13
N ALA A 34 -1.10 1.90 -19.53
CA ALA A 34 -2.30 1.30 -20.08
C ALA A 34 -3.45 1.29 -19.06
N PHE A 35 -3.16 0.95 -17.80
CA PHE A 35 -4.13 0.90 -16.72
C PHE A 35 -4.70 2.30 -16.39
N GLN A 36 -3.83 3.29 -16.25
CA GLN A 36 -4.23 4.67 -15.96
C GLN A 36 -4.99 5.29 -17.13
N ASN A 37 -4.54 5.08 -18.37
CA ASN A 37 -5.21 5.57 -19.57
C ASN A 37 -6.59 4.95 -19.76
N HIS A 38 -6.78 3.66 -19.40
CA HIS A 38 -8.11 3.04 -19.41
C HIS A 38 -9.09 3.82 -18.53
N PHE A 39 -8.71 4.15 -17.31
CA PHE A 39 -9.59 4.88 -16.38
C PHE A 39 -9.78 6.34 -16.77
N LYS A 40 -8.74 7.03 -17.23
CA LYS A 40 -8.86 8.39 -17.76
C LYS A 40 -9.81 8.47 -18.96
N SER A 41 -9.75 7.48 -19.85
CA SER A 41 -10.68 7.41 -21.00
C SER A 41 -12.12 7.09 -20.58
N LYS A 42 -12.29 6.23 -19.55
CA LYS A 42 -13.60 5.85 -19.05
C LYS A 42 -14.26 6.96 -18.21
N PHE A 43 -13.49 7.79 -17.55
CA PHE A 43 -13.92 8.88 -16.68
C PHE A 43 -13.13 10.17 -17.00
N PRO A 44 -13.36 10.78 -18.16
CA PRO A 44 -12.51 11.86 -18.70
C PRO A 44 -12.52 13.14 -17.85
N ASN A 45 -13.54 13.33 -17.01
CA ASN A 45 -13.67 14.51 -16.14
C ASN A 45 -12.90 14.37 -14.80
N LEU A 46 -12.30 13.19 -14.53
CA LEU A 46 -11.55 12.96 -13.30
C LEU A 46 -10.05 13.17 -13.54
N SER A 47 -9.41 13.94 -12.67
CA SER A 47 -7.95 13.99 -12.58
C SER A 47 -7.40 12.68 -12.03
N LEU A 48 -6.08 12.47 -12.13
CA LEU A 48 -5.45 11.25 -11.61
C LEU A 48 -5.73 11.08 -10.11
N ASN A 49 -5.60 12.14 -9.32
CA ASN A 49 -5.80 12.09 -7.87
C ASN A 49 -7.27 11.94 -7.46
N ASP A 50 -8.24 12.32 -8.30
CA ASP A 50 -9.66 12.12 -7.97
C ASP A 50 -10.04 10.64 -7.84
N PHE A 51 -9.33 9.73 -8.51
CA PHE A 51 -9.56 8.30 -8.35
C PHE A 51 -9.31 7.80 -6.92
N SER A 52 -8.55 8.52 -6.10
CA SER A 52 -8.38 8.22 -4.67
C SER A 52 -9.70 8.25 -3.91
N LYS A 53 -10.62 9.13 -4.30
CA LYS A 53 -11.98 9.25 -3.72
C LYS A 53 -12.86 8.03 -4.02
N GLY A 54 -12.46 7.18 -4.96
CA GLY A 54 -13.17 5.94 -5.33
C GLY A 54 -14.61 6.22 -5.81
N PRO A 55 -15.66 5.58 -5.19
CA PRO A 55 -17.02 5.78 -5.64
C PRO A 55 -17.56 7.18 -5.42
N TYR A 56 -16.95 7.95 -4.54
CA TYR A 56 -17.37 9.33 -4.23
C TYR A 56 -17.04 10.30 -5.36
N ALA A 57 -15.96 10.06 -6.11
CA ALA A 57 -15.63 10.85 -7.29
C ALA A 57 -16.69 10.76 -8.43
N MET A 58 -17.60 9.79 -8.33
CA MET A 58 -18.60 9.50 -9.37
C MET A 58 -20.03 9.86 -8.97
N ASN A 59 -20.24 10.38 -7.78
CA ASN A 59 -21.57 10.70 -7.26
C ASN A 59 -21.45 11.80 -6.21
N GLU A 60 -21.97 12.98 -6.54
CA GLU A 60 -21.88 14.18 -5.72
C GLU A 60 -22.57 14.03 -4.36
N ASP A 61 -23.77 13.44 -4.31
CA ASP A 61 -24.49 13.22 -3.04
C ASP A 61 -23.68 12.33 -2.10
N LYS A 62 -23.04 11.30 -2.64
CA LYS A 62 -22.17 10.42 -1.85
C LYS A 62 -20.89 11.12 -1.43
N PHE A 63 -20.39 12.02 -2.24
CA PHE A 63 -19.22 12.81 -1.90
C PHE A 63 -19.52 13.76 -0.74
N MET A 64 -20.65 14.50 -0.80
CA MET A 64 -21.09 15.36 0.32
C MET A 64 -21.29 14.57 1.62
N GLN A 65 -21.89 13.37 1.55
CA GLN A 65 -22.02 12.49 2.72
C GLN A 65 -20.66 12.02 3.25
N PHE A 66 -19.72 11.74 2.37
CA PHE A 66 -18.36 11.38 2.76
C PHE A 66 -17.66 12.54 3.46
N GLU A 67 -17.73 13.76 2.91
CA GLU A 67 -17.14 14.96 3.52
C GLU A 67 -17.73 15.22 4.90
N ALA A 68 -19.05 15.15 5.05
CA ALA A 68 -19.69 15.32 6.35
C ALA A 68 -19.25 14.30 7.41
N VAL A 69 -18.96 13.05 7.00
CA VAL A 69 -18.37 12.04 7.90
C VAL A 69 -16.91 12.34 8.22
N MET A 70 -16.17 12.91 7.25
CA MET A 70 -14.74 13.21 7.42
C MET A 70 -14.49 14.50 8.20
N GLU A 71 -15.49 15.38 8.38
CA GLU A 71 -15.41 16.52 9.31
C GLU A 71 -15.27 16.07 10.78
N MET A 72 -15.89 14.93 11.14
CA MET A 72 -15.78 14.31 12.47
C MET A 72 -15.60 12.79 12.28
N PRO A 73 -14.42 12.36 11.86
CA PRO A 73 -14.23 10.96 11.46
C PRO A 73 -14.35 10.02 12.68
N PRO A 74 -15.15 8.94 12.57
CA PRO A 74 -15.44 8.04 13.69
C PRO A 74 -14.24 7.15 14.08
N PHE A 75 -13.05 7.53 13.72
CA PHE A 75 -11.83 6.75 13.90
C PHE A 75 -10.62 7.56 14.38
N GLU A 76 -10.80 8.80 14.79
CA GLU A 76 -9.69 9.62 15.31
C GLU A 76 -9.02 8.96 16.52
N ASP A 77 -9.80 8.56 17.52
CA ASP A 77 -9.27 7.88 18.71
C ASP A 77 -8.43 6.63 18.35
N LEU A 78 -8.79 5.94 17.27
CA LEU A 78 -8.08 4.74 16.81
C LEU A 78 -6.78 5.09 16.08
N ARG A 79 -6.75 6.21 15.38
CA ARG A 79 -5.54 6.77 14.77
C ARG A 79 -4.55 7.21 15.84
N ASP A 80 -5.05 7.92 16.86
CA ASP A 80 -4.26 8.38 18.01
C ASP A 80 -3.71 7.18 18.81
N ALA A 81 -4.52 6.12 18.96
CA ALA A 81 -4.04 4.86 19.51
C ALA A 81 -2.95 4.21 18.66
N GLY A 82 -2.96 4.44 17.36
CA GLY A 82 -1.90 4.03 16.41
C GLY A 82 -0.61 4.80 16.66
N GLU A 83 -0.68 6.12 16.77
CA GLU A 83 0.44 7.00 17.12
C GLU A 83 1.05 6.63 18.47
N LYS A 84 0.22 6.53 19.50
CA LYS A 84 0.66 6.10 20.82
C LYS A 84 1.36 4.74 20.77
N ALA A 85 0.80 3.79 20.02
CA ALA A 85 1.40 2.47 19.88
C ALA A 85 2.73 2.49 19.13
N TRP A 86 2.90 3.36 18.14
CA TRP A 86 4.12 3.56 17.37
C TRP A 86 5.25 4.11 18.24
N ASN A 87 4.93 5.09 19.07
CA ASN A 87 5.89 5.80 19.93
C ASN A 87 6.14 5.09 21.28
N THR A 88 5.35 4.08 21.64
CA THR A 88 5.52 3.35 22.90
C THR A 88 6.74 2.43 22.82
N PRO A 89 7.74 2.58 23.72
CA PRO A 89 8.90 1.71 23.73
C PRO A 89 8.56 0.24 24.01
N PHE A 90 9.25 -0.67 23.36
CA PHE A 90 9.31 -2.08 23.73
C PHE A 90 10.07 -2.27 25.06
N ALA A 91 10.02 -3.47 25.62
CA ALA A 91 10.74 -3.79 26.85
C ALA A 91 12.29 -3.55 26.75
N ASN A 92 12.84 -3.55 25.55
CA ASN A 92 14.24 -3.26 25.28
C ASN A 92 14.56 -1.75 25.07
N GLY A 93 13.59 -0.87 25.30
CA GLY A 93 13.72 0.58 25.14
C GLY A 93 13.61 1.11 23.71
N LYS A 94 13.56 0.25 22.69
CA LYS A 94 13.39 0.63 21.27
C LYS A 94 11.94 0.92 20.96
N THR A 95 11.66 1.81 19.99
CA THR A 95 10.33 2.04 19.42
C THR A 95 10.20 1.38 18.05
N PHE A 96 9.02 1.43 17.45
CA PHE A 96 8.84 0.93 16.08
C PHE A 96 9.74 1.66 15.08
N SER A 97 9.88 2.98 15.17
CA SER A 97 10.71 3.78 14.26
C SER A 97 12.17 3.28 14.18
N SER A 98 12.70 2.66 15.25
CA SER A 98 14.05 2.10 15.25
C SER A 98 14.27 0.94 14.26
N CYS A 99 13.21 0.37 13.70
CA CYS A 99 13.29 -0.71 12.70
C CYS A 99 13.31 -0.20 11.27
N PHE A 100 13.12 1.10 11.06
CA PHE A 100 12.94 1.67 9.73
C PHE A 100 13.99 2.75 9.47
N SER A 101 14.32 2.95 8.20
CA SER A 101 15.16 4.04 7.72
C SER A 101 14.31 5.10 7.04
N GLY A 102 14.70 6.36 7.14
CA GLY A 102 13.91 7.50 6.68
C GLY A 102 12.96 8.02 7.77
N GLY A 103 12.25 9.09 7.49
CA GLY A 103 11.26 9.67 8.40
C GLY A 103 9.95 8.87 8.38
N ASP A 104 9.21 8.90 9.49
CA ASP A 104 7.93 8.19 9.64
C ASP A 104 6.91 8.64 8.57
N GLU A 105 6.97 9.90 8.16
CA GLU A 105 6.13 10.52 7.13
C GLU A 105 6.32 9.94 5.73
N THR A 106 7.45 9.28 5.45
CA THR A 106 7.72 8.66 4.15
C THR A 106 7.50 7.15 4.13
N LEU A 107 7.30 6.52 5.29
CA LEU A 107 7.25 5.07 5.40
C LEU A 107 6.13 4.46 4.54
N ARG A 108 4.97 5.09 4.48
CA ARG A 108 3.83 4.54 3.73
C ARG A 108 4.13 4.41 2.24
N VAL A 109 4.86 5.37 1.64
CA VAL A 109 5.20 5.36 0.21
C VAL A 109 6.42 4.49 -0.11
N GLN A 110 7.20 4.08 0.88
CA GLN A 110 8.29 3.12 0.70
C GLN A 110 7.79 1.67 0.54
N TYR A 111 6.50 1.40 0.78
CA TYR A 111 5.90 0.07 0.72
C TYR A 111 4.62 0.05 -0.13
N PRO A 112 4.33 -1.08 -0.80
CA PRO A 112 5.14 -2.30 -0.87
C PRO A 112 6.40 -2.08 -1.72
N ARG A 113 7.44 -2.84 -1.41
CA ARG A 113 8.70 -2.77 -2.16
C ARG A 113 9.25 -4.15 -2.46
N TRP A 114 10.07 -4.24 -3.50
CA TRP A 114 10.87 -5.42 -3.75
C TRP A 114 12.12 -5.42 -2.86
N ASN A 115 12.35 -6.51 -2.17
CA ASN A 115 13.58 -6.72 -1.40
C ASN A 115 14.45 -7.73 -2.14
N SER A 116 15.52 -7.27 -2.81
CA SER A 116 16.43 -8.09 -3.61
C SER A 116 17.21 -9.09 -2.75
N THR A 117 17.51 -8.76 -1.49
CA THR A 117 18.23 -9.65 -0.57
C THR A 117 17.39 -10.87 -0.20
N SER A 118 16.11 -10.66 0.14
CA SER A 118 15.21 -11.77 0.48
C SER A 118 14.53 -12.40 -0.74
N GLY A 119 14.57 -11.75 -1.91
CA GLY A 119 13.86 -12.15 -3.12
C GLY A 119 12.33 -12.16 -2.95
N LYS A 120 11.79 -11.22 -2.18
CA LYS A 120 10.36 -11.15 -1.84
C LYS A 120 9.85 -9.73 -1.81
N VAL A 121 8.55 -9.59 -2.04
CA VAL A 121 7.85 -8.34 -1.78
C VAL A 121 7.67 -8.14 -0.28
N GLU A 122 8.01 -6.96 0.20
CA GLU A 122 7.74 -6.50 1.56
C GLU A 122 6.59 -5.50 1.55
N THR A 123 5.62 -5.68 2.47
CA THR A 123 4.52 -4.73 2.70
C THR A 123 4.73 -4.03 4.04
N LEU A 124 4.20 -2.81 4.18
CA LEU A 124 4.28 -2.05 5.43
C LEU A 124 3.74 -2.86 6.63
N GLU A 125 2.57 -3.50 6.48
CA GLU A 125 2.01 -4.35 7.52
C GLU A 125 2.98 -5.46 7.97
N LYS A 126 3.63 -6.12 7.01
CA LYS A 126 4.57 -7.20 7.31
C LYS A 126 5.84 -6.68 7.98
N ALA A 127 6.33 -5.52 7.55
CA ALA A 127 7.49 -4.87 8.16
C ALA A 127 7.20 -4.48 9.63
N VAL A 128 6.04 -3.88 9.90
CA VAL A 128 5.58 -3.57 11.28
C VAL A 128 5.43 -4.83 12.13
N LEU A 129 4.87 -5.92 11.60
CA LEU A 129 4.75 -7.19 12.31
C LEU A 129 6.12 -7.80 12.61
N ASN A 130 7.07 -7.73 11.68
CA ASN A 130 8.42 -8.22 11.86
C ASN A 130 9.18 -7.41 12.92
N CYS A 131 9.07 -6.07 12.89
CA CYS A 131 9.63 -5.19 13.91
C CYS A 131 9.08 -5.51 15.29
N ASN A 132 7.76 -5.64 15.43
CA ASN A 132 7.12 -6.02 16.69
C ASN A 132 7.65 -7.35 17.22
N LYS A 133 7.78 -8.36 16.36
CA LYS A 133 8.30 -9.68 16.74
C LYS A 133 9.77 -9.60 17.17
N ALA A 134 10.60 -8.88 16.42
CA ALA A 134 12.04 -8.74 16.70
C ALA A 134 12.33 -8.07 18.05
N ASN A 135 11.41 -7.20 18.50
CA ASN A 135 11.54 -6.48 19.78
C ASN A 135 10.70 -7.10 20.91
N GLY A 136 10.25 -8.35 20.78
CA GLY A 136 9.51 -9.07 21.85
C GLY A 136 8.08 -8.56 22.08
N GLY A 137 7.51 -7.80 21.13
CA GLY A 137 6.17 -7.26 21.25
C GLY A 137 5.07 -8.35 21.23
N LYS A 138 3.98 -8.10 21.94
CA LYS A 138 2.81 -9.02 21.95
C LYS A 138 2.25 -9.19 20.54
N LYS A 139 1.84 -10.44 20.20
CA LYS A 139 1.28 -10.79 18.89
C LYS A 139 0.12 -9.89 18.50
N MET A 140 0.23 -9.25 17.34
CA MET A 140 -0.83 -8.43 16.76
C MET A 140 -1.70 -9.22 15.78
N LYS A 141 -2.99 -8.84 15.71
CA LYS A 141 -3.92 -9.42 14.73
C LYS A 141 -3.62 -8.88 13.34
N SER A 142 -3.42 -9.76 12.37
CA SER A 142 -3.22 -9.39 10.98
C SER A 142 -4.46 -8.69 10.39
N GLY A 143 -4.25 -7.57 9.73
CA GLY A 143 -5.26 -6.85 8.95
C GLY A 143 -6.28 -6.04 9.76
N LYS A 144 -6.14 -5.92 11.09
CA LYS A 144 -7.04 -5.17 11.98
C LYS A 144 -6.42 -4.90 13.35
N GLY A 145 -7.12 -4.13 14.21
CA GLY A 145 -6.69 -3.79 15.56
C GLY A 145 -5.39 -3.01 15.55
N LYS A 146 -4.53 -3.17 16.56
CA LYS A 146 -3.30 -2.40 16.75
C LYS A 146 -2.45 -2.27 15.47
N LEU A 147 -2.36 -3.32 14.63
CA LEU A 147 -1.65 -3.24 13.35
C LEU A 147 -2.30 -2.22 12.40
N ALA A 148 -3.62 -2.26 12.26
CA ALA A 148 -4.32 -1.33 11.39
C ALA A 148 -4.30 0.11 11.95
N HIS A 149 -4.30 0.28 13.28
CA HIS A 149 -4.15 1.59 13.91
C HIS A 149 -2.78 2.19 13.62
N ILE A 150 -1.69 1.43 13.80
CA ILE A 150 -0.33 1.88 13.49
C ILE A 150 -0.19 2.24 12.01
N THR A 151 -0.66 1.39 11.11
CA THR A 151 -0.56 1.67 9.67
C THR A 151 -1.49 2.79 9.23
N SER A 152 -2.60 3.05 9.94
CA SER A 152 -3.44 4.23 9.75
C SER A 152 -2.70 5.52 10.10
N TYR A 153 -2.07 5.57 11.27
CA TYR A 153 -1.23 6.69 11.67
C TYR A 153 -0.14 7.00 10.62
N LEU A 154 0.63 5.98 10.21
CA LEU A 154 1.66 6.15 9.17
C LEU A 154 1.10 6.58 7.81
N THR A 155 -0.13 6.17 7.47
CA THR A 155 -0.78 6.59 6.23
C THR A 155 -1.22 8.06 6.31
N THR A 156 -1.66 8.51 7.49
CA THR A 156 -2.00 9.93 7.70
C THR A 156 -0.75 10.81 7.65
N LEU A 157 0.39 10.38 8.22
CA LEU A 157 1.64 11.13 8.13
C LEU A 157 2.15 11.28 6.68
N ALA A 158 1.82 10.31 5.82
CA ALA A 158 2.25 10.30 4.42
C ALA A 158 1.24 10.97 3.46
N GLU A 159 0.22 11.64 3.98
CA GLU A 159 -0.76 12.33 3.13
C GLU A 159 -0.08 13.35 2.21
N GLY A 160 -0.46 13.36 0.92
CA GLY A 160 0.19 14.16 -0.11
C GLY A 160 1.50 13.59 -0.66
N GLN A 161 2.09 12.56 -0.05
CA GLN A 161 3.28 11.90 -0.59
C GLN A 161 2.91 11.07 -1.83
N VAL A 162 3.79 11.11 -2.83
CA VAL A 162 3.54 10.44 -4.12
C VAL A 162 3.96 8.97 -4.08
N ILE A 163 3.09 8.09 -4.53
CA ILE A 163 3.36 6.65 -4.68
C ILE A 163 4.35 6.45 -5.84
N ASN A 164 5.43 5.72 -5.56
CA ASN A 164 6.43 5.33 -6.55
C ASN A 164 6.97 3.93 -6.27
N VAL A 165 6.18 2.92 -6.59
CA VAL A 165 6.59 1.51 -6.49
C VAL A 165 7.45 1.14 -7.68
N ILE A 166 8.65 0.64 -7.41
CA ILE A 166 9.61 0.22 -8.43
C ILE A 166 9.64 -1.31 -8.52
N VAL A 167 9.44 -1.82 -9.72
CA VAL A 167 9.79 -3.20 -10.12
C VAL A 167 11.09 -3.09 -10.90
N PRO A 168 12.26 -3.46 -10.34
CA PRO A 168 13.53 -3.16 -10.94
C PRO A 168 13.70 -3.79 -12.35
N GLU A 169 14.18 -2.99 -13.30
CA GLU A 169 14.54 -3.48 -14.63
C GLU A 169 15.62 -4.56 -14.52
N GLY A 170 15.49 -5.64 -15.27
CA GLY A 170 16.45 -6.75 -15.26
C GLY A 170 16.33 -7.72 -14.08
N ASP A 171 15.53 -7.42 -13.04
CA ASP A 171 15.28 -8.38 -11.95
C ASP A 171 14.12 -9.31 -12.29
N ALA A 172 14.45 -10.48 -12.84
CA ALA A 172 13.46 -11.49 -13.23
C ALA A 172 12.58 -11.98 -12.06
N LYS A 173 13.09 -11.98 -10.81
CA LYS A 173 12.31 -12.40 -9.64
C LYS A 173 11.32 -11.31 -9.22
N ALA A 174 11.73 -10.04 -9.29
CA ALA A 174 10.83 -8.90 -9.05
C ALA A 174 9.69 -8.88 -10.06
N LEU A 175 10.02 -9.05 -11.35
CA LEU A 175 9.04 -9.12 -12.42
C LEU A 175 8.10 -10.32 -12.27
N ALA A 176 8.62 -11.48 -11.85
CA ALA A 176 7.78 -12.66 -11.59
C ALA A 176 6.81 -12.42 -10.42
N ALA A 177 7.24 -11.74 -9.34
CA ALA A 177 6.39 -11.39 -8.22
C ALA A 177 5.29 -10.39 -8.65
N TYR A 178 5.64 -9.38 -9.44
CA TYR A 178 4.68 -8.45 -10.03
C TYR A 178 3.65 -9.18 -10.91
N ASN A 179 4.10 -10.04 -11.82
CA ASN A 179 3.21 -10.80 -12.71
C ASN A 179 2.32 -11.78 -11.93
N GLN A 180 2.79 -12.36 -10.83
CA GLN A 180 1.93 -13.15 -9.95
C GLN A 180 0.82 -12.29 -9.34
N GLY A 181 1.11 -11.07 -8.92
CA GLY A 181 0.13 -10.11 -8.42
C GLY A 181 -0.89 -9.71 -9.49
N LYS A 182 -0.41 -9.41 -10.70
CA LYS A 182 -1.23 -9.13 -11.89
C LYS A 182 -2.18 -10.30 -12.19
N ASN A 183 -1.66 -11.52 -12.21
CA ASN A 183 -2.45 -12.73 -12.44
C ASN A 183 -3.51 -12.92 -11.35
N GLU A 184 -3.19 -12.72 -10.06
CA GLU A 184 -4.18 -12.83 -8.97
C GLU A 184 -5.29 -11.78 -9.13
N PHE A 185 -4.99 -10.58 -9.64
CA PHE A 185 -5.98 -9.51 -9.87
C PHE A 185 -6.96 -9.84 -11.00
N TYR A 186 -6.47 -10.45 -12.09
CA TYR A 186 -7.28 -10.78 -13.27
C TYR A 186 -7.89 -12.20 -13.22
N ALA A 187 -7.41 -13.09 -12.35
CA ALA A 187 -7.91 -14.46 -12.26
C ALA A 187 -9.33 -14.52 -11.74
N LYS A 188 -10.22 -15.13 -12.49
CA LYS A 188 -11.60 -15.43 -12.08
C LYS A 188 -11.58 -16.52 -11.00
N ARG A 189 -12.40 -16.33 -9.96
CA ARG A 189 -12.39 -17.20 -8.78
C ARG A 189 -13.78 -17.39 -8.18
N GLY A 190 -13.87 -18.43 -7.36
CA GLY A 190 -15.07 -18.76 -6.60
C GLY A 190 -16.24 -19.24 -7.47
N GLN A 191 -17.35 -19.55 -6.81
CA GLN A 191 -18.55 -20.04 -7.49
C GLN A 191 -19.17 -19.02 -8.46
N LEU A 192 -18.94 -17.71 -8.22
CA LEU A 192 -19.44 -16.66 -9.11
C LEU A 192 -18.50 -16.41 -10.31
N ASN A 193 -17.35 -17.07 -10.36
CA ASN A 193 -16.36 -16.97 -11.45
C ASN A 193 -16.02 -15.51 -11.83
N LEU A 194 -15.72 -14.67 -10.83
CA LEU A 194 -15.39 -13.26 -11.01
C LEU A 194 -13.99 -12.95 -10.50
N SER A 195 -13.33 -12.01 -11.16
CA SER A 195 -12.02 -11.46 -10.79
C SER A 195 -12.16 -10.08 -10.12
N CYS A 196 -11.05 -9.54 -9.59
CA CYS A 196 -10.99 -8.13 -9.16
C CYS A 196 -11.29 -7.20 -10.34
N ALA A 197 -10.74 -7.50 -11.53
CA ALA A 197 -10.93 -6.72 -12.74
C ALA A 197 -12.40 -6.65 -13.17
N ASN A 198 -13.17 -7.74 -13.10
CA ASN A 198 -14.59 -7.71 -13.48
C ASN A 198 -15.41 -6.70 -12.66
N CYS A 199 -15.07 -6.52 -11.38
CA CYS A 199 -15.75 -5.55 -10.54
C CYS A 199 -15.14 -4.15 -10.67
N HIS A 200 -13.81 -4.03 -10.66
CA HIS A 200 -13.12 -2.77 -10.45
C HIS A 200 -12.50 -2.16 -11.72
N ILE A 201 -12.58 -2.85 -12.88
CA ILE A 201 -12.27 -2.31 -14.21
C ILE A 201 -13.55 -2.31 -15.06
N ASP A 202 -14.08 -3.49 -15.38
CA ASP A 202 -15.19 -3.64 -16.33
C ASP A 202 -16.47 -2.97 -15.81
N SER A 203 -16.77 -3.16 -14.52
CA SER A 203 -17.97 -2.67 -13.86
C SER A 203 -17.75 -1.44 -12.97
N ALA A 204 -16.57 -0.79 -13.03
CA ALA A 204 -16.32 0.44 -12.31
C ALA A 204 -17.36 1.51 -12.66
N GLY A 205 -17.92 2.18 -11.63
CA GLY A 205 -19.02 3.13 -11.74
C GLY A 205 -20.42 2.51 -11.70
N LYS A 206 -20.55 1.19 -11.91
CA LYS A 206 -21.86 0.50 -11.81
C LYS A 206 -22.19 0.15 -10.35
N ARG A 207 -23.49 -0.04 -10.08
CA ARG A 207 -23.97 -0.42 -8.74
C ARG A 207 -24.12 -1.93 -8.59
N ILE A 208 -23.69 -2.44 -7.44
CA ILE A 208 -23.97 -3.82 -7.01
C ILE A 208 -24.42 -3.82 -5.55
N ARG A 209 -25.58 -4.42 -5.26
CA ARG A 209 -26.14 -4.50 -3.89
C ARG A 209 -26.18 -3.14 -3.16
N GLY A 210 -26.52 -2.08 -3.87
CA GLY A 210 -26.59 -0.73 -3.32
C GLY A 210 -25.27 0.03 -3.23
N ASN A 211 -24.11 -0.62 -3.42
CA ASN A 211 -22.81 0.04 -3.44
C ASN A 211 -22.35 0.33 -4.87
N THR A 212 -21.74 1.48 -5.09
CA THR A 212 -21.04 1.79 -6.34
C THR A 212 -19.70 1.10 -6.35
N LEU A 213 -19.38 0.42 -7.45
CA LEU A 213 -18.08 -0.21 -7.64
C LEU A 213 -17.06 0.86 -8.02
N SER A 214 -16.09 1.10 -7.14
CA SER A 214 -15.01 2.05 -7.41
C SER A 214 -14.03 1.50 -8.46
N PRO A 215 -13.38 2.38 -9.25
CA PRO A 215 -12.21 2.02 -10.03
C PRO A 215 -11.13 1.37 -9.17
N ALA A 216 -10.35 0.45 -9.74
CA ALA A 216 -9.19 -0.10 -9.03
C ALA A 216 -8.07 0.94 -8.89
N LEU A 217 -7.95 1.87 -9.82
CA LEU A 217 -7.04 2.99 -9.75
C LEU A 217 -7.34 3.82 -8.49
N GLY A 218 -6.33 4.14 -7.71
CA GLY A 218 -6.46 4.91 -6.48
C GLY A 218 -6.90 4.12 -5.23
N HIS A 219 -7.29 2.83 -5.34
CA HIS A 219 -7.68 2.04 -4.17
C HIS A 219 -6.63 1.99 -3.06
N ILE A 220 -5.36 2.07 -3.41
CA ILE A 220 -4.25 1.91 -2.46
C ILE A 220 -3.99 3.16 -1.64
N THR A 221 -4.39 4.33 -2.14
CA THR A 221 -4.03 5.63 -1.58
C THR A 221 -4.57 5.87 -0.17
N HIS A 222 -5.68 5.21 0.19
CA HIS A 222 -6.44 5.46 1.42
C HIS A 222 -6.49 4.28 2.41
N PHE A 223 -5.72 3.22 2.20
CA PHE A 223 -5.68 2.11 3.16
C PHE A 223 -4.62 2.29 4.24
N PRO A 224 -4.96 1.96 5.51
CA PRO A 224 -6.19 1.31 6.03
C PRO A 224 -7.42 2.19 5.97
N VAL A 225 -8.60 1.57 5.83
CA VAL A 225 -9.89 2.28 5.85
C VAL A 225 -10.71 1.91 7.08
N TRP A 226 -11.55 2.84 7.51
CA TRP A 226 -12.58 2.56 8.50
C TRP A 226 -13.93 2.29 7.80
N ARG A 227 -14.66 1.29 8.31
CA ARG A 227 -15.97 0.89 7.78
C ARG A 227 -16.93 0.58 8.92
N GLY A 228 -18.09 1.23 8.95
CA GLY A 228 -19.15 0.96 9.94
C GLY A 228 -19.57 -0.51 9.98
N LYS A 229 -19.58 -1.19 8.82
CA LYS A 229 -19.85 -2.62 8.71
C LYS A 229 -18.85 -3.50 9.47
N TRP A 230 -17.61 -3.07 9.59
CA TRP A 230 -16.59 -3.79 10.35
C TRP A 230 -16.65 -3.47 11.84
N ALA A 231 -17.05 -2.23 12.20
CA ALA A 231 -17.27 -1.82 13.59
C ALA A 231 -18.42 -2.59 14.24
N LYS A 232 -19.56 -2.73 13.54
CA LYS A 232 -20.74 -3.47 14.02
C LYS A 232 -20.47 -4.95 14.36
N LYS A 233 -19.41 -5.57 13.85
CA LYS A 233 -19.06 -6.99 14.05
C LYS A 233 -18.03 -7.21 15.16
N LYS A 234 -18.16 -6.56 16.31
CA LYS A 234 -17.20 -6.62 17.44
C LYS A 234 -15.77 -6.30 16.99
N GLY A 235 -15.64 -5.32 16.12
CA GLY A 235 -14.38 -4.77 15.63
C GLY A 235 -14.31 -3.28 15.88
N ASP A 236 -13.14 -2.71 15.67
CA ASP A 236 -12.90 -1.28 15.76
C ASP A 236 -13.20 -0.52 14.44
N GLY A 237 -13.65 -1.21 13.42
CA GLY A 237 -13.96 -0.64 12.11
C GLY A 237 -12.77 -0.58 11.16
N PHE A 238 -11.53 -0.59 11.64
CA PHE A 238 -10.36 -0.53 10.76
C PHE A 238 -10.06 -1.84 10.04
N GLY A 239 -9.52 -1.68 8.84
CA GLY A 239 -9.04 -2.81 8.04
C GLY A 239 -8.05 -2.41 6.98
N THR A 240 -7.02 -3.24 6.85
CA THR A 240 -5.98 -3.08 5.84
C THR A 240 -6.45 -3.59 4.47
N ILE A 241 -5.66 -3.28 3.42
CA ILE A 241 -5.99 -3.71 2.05
C ILE A 241 -6.09 -5.24 1.94
N GLN A 242 -5.22 -6.01 2.60
CA GLN A 242 -5.28 -7.47 2.56
C GLN A 242 -6.50 -8.04 3.30
N ARG A 243 -7.02 -7.34 4.33
CA ARG A 243 -8.33 -7.65 4.90
C ARG A 243 -9.44 -7.45 3.86
N ARG A 244 -9.34 -6.38 3.06
CA ARG A 244 -10.32 -6.08 1.99
C ARG A 244 -10.27 -7.12 0.89
N TYR A 245 -9.10 -7.54 0.42
CA TYR A 245 -8.95 -8.61 -0.56
C TYR A 245 -9.66 -9.90 -0.10
N GLY A 246 -9.43 -10.30 1.15
CA GLY A 246 -10.13 -11.45 1.73
C GLY A 246 -11.65 -11.28 1.78
N GLY A 247 -12.14 -10.06 1.99
CA GLY A 247 -13.56 -9.72 1.92
C GLY A 247 -14.13 -9.87 0.52
N CYS A 248 -13.42 -9.38 -0.50
CA CYS A 248 -13.82 -9.49 -1.91
C CYS A 248 -13.86 -10.96 -2.38
N ASN A 249 -12.83 -11.76 -2.02
CA ASN A 249 -12.85 -13.19 -2.32
C ASN A 249 -14.10 -13.90 -1.76
N LYS A 250 -14.51 -13.58 -0.52
CA LYS A 250 -15.75 -14.13 0.06
C LYS A 250 -16.99 -13.69 -0.68
N GLN A 251 -17.03 -12.47 -1.23
CA GLN A 251 -18.19 -11.98 -2.01
C GLN A 251 -18.41 -12.79 -3.29
N VAL A 252 -17.33 -13.26 -3.91
CA VAL A 252 -17.40 -14.14 -5.09
C VAL A 252 -17.43 -15.63 -4.73
N ARG A 253 -17.63 -15.94 -3.43
CA ARG A 253 -17.67 -17.30 -2.88
C ARG A 253 -16.37 -18.09 -3.10
N ALA A 254 -15.23 -17.37 -3.12
CA ALA A 254 -13.90 -17.96 -3.13
C ALA A 254 -13.31 -18.03 -1.71
N LYS A 255 -12.48 -19.06 -1.45
CA LYS A 255 -11.66 -19.12 -0.24
C LYS A 255 -10.62 -17.99 -0.28
N PRO A 256 -10.55 -17.11 0.74
CA PRO A 256 -9.51 -16.07 0.81
C PRO A 256 -8.11 -16.66 0.88
N ARG A 257 -7.13 -15.99 0.30
CA ARG A 257 -5.72 -16.29 0.52
C ARG A 257 -5.31 -15.92 1.95
N LYS A 258 -4.19 -16.47 2.40
CA LYS A 258 -3.62 -16.08 3.70
C LYS A 258 -2.95 -14.71 3.58
N ARG A 259 -3.25 -13.80 4.53
CA ARG A 259 -2.56 -12.51 4.58
C ARG A 259 -1.06 -12.67 4.79
N HIS A 260 -0.26 -11.76 4.24
CA HIS A 260 1.20 -11.73 4.29
C HIS A 260 1.88 -12.97 3.67
N GLN A 261 1.17 -13.72 2.82
CA GLN A 261 1.74 -14.71 1.91
C GLN A 261 1.83 -14.13 0.49
N SER A 262 2.62 -14.80 -0.36
CA SER A 262 2.98 -14.30 -1.70
C SER A 262 1.79 -13.82 -2.52
N GLU A 263 0.67 -14.52 -2.50
CA GLU A 263 -0.48 -14.16 -3.34
C GLU A 263 -1.04 -12.77 -3.01
N TYR A 264 -1.20 -12.44 -1.71
CA TYR A 264 -1.70 -11.11 -1.33
C TYR A 264 -0.61 -10.05 -1.26
N THR A 265 0.64 -10.39 -0.94
CA THR A 265 1.74 -9.42 -0.97
C THR A 265 2.08 -9.01 -2.40
N ASN A 266 2.08 -9.95 -3.33
CA ASN A 266 2.33 -9.68 -4.73
C ASN A 266 1.13 -8.97 -5.42
N LEU A 267 -0.12 -9.30 -5.01
CA LEU A 267 -1.30 -8.54 -5.43
C LEU A 267 -1.22 -7.09 -4.95
N GLU A 268 -0.79 -6.85 -3.72
CA GLU A 268 -0.61 -5.49 -3.19
C GLU A 268 0.50 -4.75 -3.95
N PHE A 269 1.59 -5.43 -4.30
CA PHE A 269 2.69 -4.87 -5.10
C PHE A 269 2.22 -4.44 -6.49
N PHE A 270 1.53 -5.32 -7.23
CA PHE A 270 0.91 -5.00 -8.51
C PHE A 270 -0.08 -3.83 -8.36
N HIS A 271 -1.03 -3.95 -7.42
CA HIS A 271 -2.12 -3.00 -7.27
C HIS A 271 -1.62 -1.59 -6.88
N THR A 272 -0.55 -1.52 -6.06
CA THR A 272 0.05 -0.23 -5.70
C THR A 272 0.82 0.37 -6.87
N ALA A 273 1.56 -0.44 -7.65
CA ALA A 273 2.25 0.04 -8.84
C ALA A 273 1.29 0.69 -9.86
N MET A 274 0.06 0.18 -10.00
CA MET A 274 -0.96 0.79 -10.88
C MET A 274 -1.36 2.21 -10.46
N SER A 275 -1.09 2.59 -9.21
CA SER A 275 -1.36 3.93 -8.66
C SER A 275 -0.09 4.81 -8.56
N ASN A 276 1.02 4.45 -9.23
CA ASN A 276 2.21 5.30 -9.28
C ASN A 276 1.87 6.68 -9.83
N GLY A 277 2.47 7.71 -9.24
CA GLY A 277 2.20 9.11 -9.55
C GLY A 277 0.99 9.70 -8.82
N MET A 278 0.20 8.90 -8.09
CA MET A 278 -0.89 9.39 -7.25
C MET A 278 -0.40 9.71 -5.83
N GLU A 279 -1.06 10.64 -5.20
CA GLU A 279 -0.81 11.01 -3.81
C GLU A 279 -1.53 10.06 -2.84
N ILE A 280 -0.93 9.83 -1.68
CA ILE A 280 -1.62 9.22 -0.54
C ILE A 280 -2.70 10.19 -0.05
N SER A 281 -3.93 9.73 0.06
CA SER A 281 -5.08 10.55 0.50
C SER A 281 -5.38 10.43 2.00
N GLY A 282 -4.49 9.79 2.76
CA GLY A 282 -4.72 9.54 4.18
C GLY A 282 -5.66 8.35 4.46
N THR A 283 -5.93 8.14 5.74
CA THR A 283 -6.91 7.13 6.16
C THR A 283 -8.33 7.70 6.05
N GLU A 284 -9.23 6.93 5.48
CA GLU A 284 -10.57 7.40 5.18
C GLU A 284 -11.69 6.47 5.64
N TYR A 285 -12.89 7.07 5.78
CA TYR A 285 -14.15 6.33 5.87
C TYR A 285 -14.48 5.68 4.50
N ARG A 286 -15.00 4.45 4.53
CA ARG A 286 -15.59 3.76 3.36
C ARG A 286 -16.85 3.00 3.76
N GLU A 287 -17.91 3.02 2.92
CA GLU A 287 -19.16 2.27 3.11
C GLU A 287 -18.97 0.74 3.23
#